data_2fa72da78d25fcfd315fd43b269c9a9a
#
_entry.id   2fa72da78d25fcfd315fd43b269c9a9a
#
_cell.length_a   1.000
_cell.length_b   1.000
_cell.length_c   1.000
_cell.angle_alpha   90.00
_cell.angle_beta   90.00
_cell.angle_gamma   90.00
#
_symmetry.space_group_name_H-M   'P 1'
#
loop_
_entity.id
_entity.type
_entity.pdbx_description
1 polymer ?
#
loop_
_entity_poly.entity_id
_entity_poly.type
_entity_poly.pdbx_seq_one_letter_code
_entity_poly.pdbx_strand_id
1 'polypeptide(L)'
;MIGMGKFKISDALNLRAGKNFRIDDVDPTATPGFDGSKSDLADRFAHYDEELYELQERLFANGRAHEESAPSVLVVLQGMDTSGKGGAIRYVFSVFDPQGTKTVGFGKPTEEELEHDFLWRIRKHDPVPGQVVAFDRSHYEDVLIQRVHLSLIHI
;
A
#
# COMPACT_ATOMS: atom_id res chain seq x y z
N MET A 1 22.34 -20.60 14.63
CA MET A 1 20.93 -20.15 14.53
C MET A 1 20.90 -18.71 14.99
N ILE A 2 21.06 -17.75 14.09
CA ILE A 2 20.94 -16.32 14.37
C ILE A 2 19.45 -16.06 14.51
N GLY A 3 19.01 -15.64 15.71
CA GLY A 3 17.60 -15.39 15.97
C GLY A 3 17.10 -14.26 15.09
N MET A 4 16.35 -14.61 14.05
CA MET A 4 15.59 -13.65 13.25
C MET A 4 14.59 -12.96 14.17
N GLY A 5 14.90 -11.74 14.60
CA GLY A 5 13.98 -10.94 15.39
C GLY A 5 12.63 -10.85 14.66
N LYS A 6 11.58 -11.36 15.29
CA LYS A 6 10.24 -11.33 14.70
C LYS A 6 9.79 -9.89 14.56
N PHE A 7 9.38 -9.48 13.37
CA PHE A 7 8.65 -8.24 13.18
C PHE A 7 7.38 -8.29 14.04
N LYS A 8 7.23 -7.31 14.93
CA LYS A 8 6.04 -7.24 15.78
C LYS A 8 5.04 -6.30 15.14
N ILE A 9 3.89 -6.80 14.76
CA ILE A 9 2.76 -6.00 14.27
C ILE A 9 2.41 -4.87 15.25
N SER A 10 2.56 -5.09 16.56
CA SER A 10 2.39 -4.07 17.59
C SER A 10 3.28 -2.84 17.37
N ASP A 11 4.49 -3.02 16.87
CA ASP A 11 5.44 -1.93 16.68
C ASP A 11 5.04 -1.08 15.46
N ALA A 12 4.52 -1.70 14.40
CA ALA A 12 3.92 -1.00 13.27
C ALA A 12 2.63 -0.24 13.67
N LEU A 13 1.84 -0.80 14.57
CA LEU A 13 0.63 -0.13 15.09
C LEU A 13 0.94 1.07 15.97
N ASN A 14 2.12 1.12 16.59
CA ASN A 14 2.57 2.27 17.37
C ASN A 14 2.93 3.48 16.52
N LEU A 15 3.07 3.31 15.19
CA LEU A 15 3.29 4.41 14.24
C LEU A 15 2.00 5.15 13.88
N ARG A 16 0.85 4.78 14.41
CA ARG A 16 -0.41 5.48 14.16
C ARG A 16 -0.38 6.88 14.74
N ALA A 17 -0.73 7.85 13.90
CA ALA A 17 -0.96 9.21 14.33
C ALA A 17 -2.15 9.26 15.30
N GLY A 18 -1.88 9.45 16.58
CA GLY A 18 -2.89 9.64 17.62
C GLY A 18 -3.24 11.12 17.82
N LYS A 19 -4.10 11.40 18.79
CA LYS A 19 -4.60 12.76 19.09
C LYS A 19 -3.48 13.77 19.41
N ASN A 20 -2.35 13.31 19.94
CA ASN A 20 -1.19 14.14 20.33
C ASN A 20 0.00 13.94 19.39
N PHE A 21 -0.21 13.37 18.21
CA PHE A 21 0.85 13.14 17.22
C PHE A 21 1.44 14.47 16.75
N ARG A 22 2.77 14.56 16.78
CA ARG A 22 3.55 15.65 16.20
C ARG A 22 4.50 15.07 15.18
N ILE A 23 4.57 15.66 14.01
CA ILE A 23 5.45 15.20 12.94
C ILE A 23 6.93 15.37 13.33
N ASP A 24 7.24 16.36 14.14
CA ASP A 24 8.60 16.64 14.63
C ASP A 24 9.14 15.55 15.56
N ASP A 25 8.26 14.72 16.15
CA ASP A 25 8.64 13.61 17.02
C ASP A 25 8.94 12.32 16.23
N VAL A 26 8.80 12.36 14.89
CA VAL A 26 9.03 11.20 14.02
C VAL A 26 10.41 11.28 13.41
N ASP A 27 11.26 10.29 13.72
CA ASP A 27 12.51 10.09 13.00
C ASP A 27 12.22 9.41 11.64
N PRO A 28 12.37 10.10 10.50
CA PRO A 28 12.11 9.54 9.18
C PRO A 28 13.11 8.45 8.76
N THR A 29 14.20 8.30 9.51
CA THR A 29 15.23 7.25 9.27
C THR A 29 15.01 6.01 10.12
N ALA A 30 14.11 6.09 11.10
CA ALA A 30 13.82 4.96 11.98
C ALA A 30 13.18 3.79 11.21
N THR A 31 13.54 2.59 11.61
CA THR A 31 12.97 1.33 11.10
C THR A 31 12.29 0.54 12.22
N PRO A 32 11.16 1.03 12.75
CA PRO A 32 10.50 0.41 13.91
C PRO A 32 10.18 -1.07 13.66
N GLY A 33 10.58 -1.92 14.61
CA GLY A 33 10.38 -3.36 14.49
C GLY A 33 11.39 -4.09 13.60
N PHE A 34 12.39 -3.36 13.06
CA PHE A 34 13.44 -3.96 12.25
C PHE A 34 14.84 -3.48 12.67
N ASP A 35 15.64 -4.37 13.26
CA ASP A 35 17.00 -4.11 13.73
C ASP A 35 18.06 -4.75 12.82
N GLY A 36 17.82 -4.77 11.50
CA GLY A 36 18.72 -5.42 10.54
C GLY A 36 19.30 -4.41 9.53
N SER A 37 20.27 -4.91 8.76
CA SER A 37 20.80 -4.24 7.59
C SER A 37 19.91 -4.46 6.36
N LYS A 38 20.17 -3.73 5.27
CA LYS A 38 19.46 -3.93 4.00
C LYS A 38 19.65 -5.34 3.42
N SER A 39 20.79 -6.02 3.67
CA SER A 39 21.01 -7.40 3.28
C SER A 39 20.14 -8.38 4.09
N ASP A 40 19.99 -8.13 5.39
CA ASP A 40 19.14 -8.96 6.25
C ASP A 40 17.67 -8.86 5.87
N LEU A 41 17.27 -7.72 5.28
CA LEU A 41 15.92 -7.52 4.77
C LEU A 41 15.61 -8.43 3.59
N ALA A 42 16.56 -8.62 2.67
CA ALA A 42 16.39 -9.51 1.51
C ALA A 42 16.15 -10.97 1.94
N ASP A 43 16.93 -11.44 2.93
CA ASP A 43 16.77 -12.81 3.47
C ASP A 43 15.41 -12.98 4.17
N ARG A 44 14.92 -11.94 4.83
CA ARG A 44 13.60 -11.95 5.45
C ARG A 44 12.46 -11.95 4.44
N PHE A 45 12.59 -11.17 3.38
CA PHE A 45 11.58 -11.20 2.31
C PHE A 45 11.49 -12.58 1.69
N ALA A 46 12.62 -13.20 1.35
CA ALA A 46 12.65 -14.56 0.82
C ALA A 46 11.95 -15.60 1.72
N HIS A 47 11.96 -15.38 3.04
CA HIS A 47 11.26 -16.26 3.98
C HIS A 47 9.72 -16.12 3.90
N TYR A 48 9.21 -14.92 3.59
CA TYR A 48 7.77 -14.67 3.48
C TYR A 48 7.22 -14.82 2.05
N ASP A 49 8.09 -14.88 1.05
CA ASP A 49 7.69 -14.91 -0.35
C ASP A 49 6.77 -16.10 -0.67
N GLU A 50 7.15 -17.29 -0.21
CA GLU A 50 6.36 -18.51 -0.40
C GLU A 50 5.00 -18.44 0.32
N GLU A 51 4.99 -17.96 1.57
CA GLU A 51 3.77 -17.81 2.35
C GLU A 51 2.83 -16.77 1.72
N LEU A 52 3.35 -15.64 1.27
CA LEU A 52 2.57 -14.59 0.60
C LEU A 52 2.00 -15.08 -0.72
N TYR A 53 2.80 -15.78 -1.52
CA TYR A 53 2.34 -16.40 -2.76
C TYR A 53 1.20 -17.38 -2.51
N GLU A 54 1.37 -18.32 -1.57
CA GLU A 54 0.33 -19.30 -1.24
C GLU A 54 -0.96 -18.65 -0.72
N LEU A 55 -0.85 -17.62 0.12
CA LEU A 55 -2.01 -16.90 0.64
C LEU A 55 -2.77 -16.18 -0.47
N GLN A 56 -2.06 -15.56 -1.41
CA GLN A 56 -2.67 -14.88 -2.55
C GLN A 56 -3.34 -15.89 -3.50
N GLU A 57 -2.71 -17.04 -3.78
CA GLU A 57 -3.29 -18.11 -4.58
C GLU A 57 -4.59 -18.66 -3.96
N ARG A 58 -4.59 -18.87 -2.65
CA ARG A 58 -5.80 -19.30 -1.91
C ARG A 58 -6.90 -18.24 -1.97
N LEU A 59 -6.53 -16.97 -1.83
CA LEU A 59 -7.47 -15.85 -1.95
C LEU A 59 -8.10 -15.81 -3.35
N PHE A 60 -7.29 -15.93 -4.39
CA PHE A 60 -7.73 -15.93 -5.78
C PHE A 60 -8.63 -17.12 -6.09
N ALA A 61 -8.24 -18.33 -5.68
CA ALA A 61 -9.05 -19.53 -5.83
C ALA A 61 -10.40 -19.40 -5.10
N ASN A 62 -10.40 -18.82 -3.90
CA ASN A 62 -11.63 -18.57 -3.15
C ASN A 62 -12.54 -17.56 -3.87
N GLY A 63 -11.98 -16.52 -4.49
CA GLY A 63 -12.73 -15.57 -5.30
C GLY A 63 -13.43 -16.22 -6.49
N ARG A 64 -12.76 -17.16 -7.13
CA ARG A 64 -13.36 -17.92 -8.25
C ARG A 64 -14.43 -18.92 -7.82
N ALA A 65 -14.31 -19.46 -6.62
CA ALA A 65 -15.28 -20.43 -6.08
C ALA A 65 -16.50 -19.75 -5.44
N HIS A 66 -16.35 -18.54 -4.94
CA HIS A 66 -17.35 -17.83 -4.13
C HIS A 66 -17.42 -16.34 -4.49
N GLU A 67 -17.77 -16.05 -5.75
CA GLU A 67 -17.75 -14.68 -6.32
C GLU A 67 -18.52 -13.63 -5.51
N GLU A 68 -19.57 -14.02 -4.78
CA GLU A 68 -20.41 -13.07 -4.02
C GLU A 68 -19.89 -12.79 -2.60
N SER A 69 -19.05 -13.65 -2.04
CA SER A 69 -18.70 -13.62 -0.62
C SER A 69 -17.20 -13.67 -0.31
N ALA A 70 -16.37 -13.95 -1.30
CA ALA A 70 -14.93 -14.01 -1.10
C ALA A 70 -14.36 -12.62 -0.78
N PRO A 71 -13.45 -12.51 0.18
CA PRO A 71 -12.77 -11.25 0.46
C PRO A 71 -11.86 -10.83 -0.69
N SER A 72 -11.53 -9.55 -0.70
CA SER A 72 -10.46 -8.97 -1.52
C SER A 72 -9.56 -8.10 -0.66
N VAL A 73 -8.38 -7.77 -1.15
CA VAL A 73 -7.41 -6.95 -0.43
C VAL A 73 -7.08 -5.71 -1.25
N LEU A 74 -7.29 -4.53 -0.67
CA LEU A 74 -6.84 -3.26 -1.22
C LEU A 74 -5.69 -2.71 -0.37
N VAL A 75 -4.52 -2.54 -0.98
CA VAL A 75 -3.36 -1.91 -0.36
C VAL A 75 -3.20 -0.50 -0.94
N VAL A 76 -3.38 0.52 -0.10
CA VAL A 76 -3.20 1.92 -0.51
C VAL A 76 -1.85 2.42 0.01
N LEU A 77 -0.96 2.75 -0.91
CA LEU A 77 0.35 3.32 -0.60
C LEU A 77 0.33 4.82 -0.85
N GLN A 78 0.23 5.58 0.23
CA GLN A 78 0.25 7.04 0.19
C GLN A 78 1.49 7.57 0.89
N GLY A 79 2.13 8.56 0.31
CA GLY A 79 3.33 9.17 0.88
C GLY A 79 3.99 10.13 -0.10
N MET A 80 4.95 10.90 0.41
CA MET A 80 5.73 11.85 -0.38
C MET A 80 6.49 11.16 -1.52
N ASP A 81 6.92 11.93 -2.50
CA ASP A 81 7.86 11.42 -3.51
C ASP A 81 9.14 10.95 -2.83
N THR A 82 9.72 9.91 -3.36
CA THR A 82 10.91 9.22 -2.79
C THR A 82 10.68 8.50 -1.45
N SER A 83 9.46 8.42 -0.91
CA SER A 83 9.15 7.73 0.35
C SER A 83 9.24 6.19 0.29
N GLY A 84 9.60 5.61 -0.86
CA GLY A 84 9.77 4.17 -1.02
C GLY A 84 8.54 3.41 -1.55
N LYS A 85 7.43 4.09 -1.88
CA LYS A 85 6.21 3.46 -2.41
C LYS A 85 6.47 2.50 -3.57
N GLY A 86 7.16 2.97 -4.61
CA GLY A 86 7.49 2.14 -5.78
C GLY A 86 8.40 0.95 -5.45
N GLY A 87 9.27 1.10 -4.45
CA GLY A 87 10.06 -0.01 -3.90
C GLY A 87 9.19 -1.05 -3.24
N ALA A 88 8.27 -0.63 -2.37
CA ALA A 88 7.32 -1.53 -1.70
C ALA A 88 6.47 -2.32 -2.71
N ILE A 89 5.93 -1.64 -3.73
CA ILE A 89 5.19 -2.31 -4.81
C ILE A 89 6.08 -3.33 -5.51
N ARG A 90 7.26 -2.93 -5.94
CA ARG A 90 8.16 -3.80 -6.70
C ARG A 90 8.57 -5.05 -5.92
N TYR A 91 8.91 -4.90 -4.63
CA TYR A 91 9.42 -6.03 -3.84
C TYR A 91 8.31 -6.93 -3.30
N VAL A 92 7.19 -6.38 -2.86
CA VAL A 92 6.11 -7.17 -2.28
C VAL A 92 5.20 -7.77 -3.35
N PHE A 93 4.81 -6.97 -4.34
CA PHE A 93 3.84 -7.42 -5.36
C PHE A 93 4.47 -8.28 -6.47
N SER A 94 5.81 -8.28 -6.61
CA SER A 94 6.48 -9.19 -7.54
C SER A 94 6.39 -10.67 -7.15
N VAL A 95 6.03 -10.96 -5.91
CA VAL A 95 5.87 -12.32 -5.39
C VAL A 95 4.53 -12.94 -5.80
N PHE A 96 3.52 -12.12 -6.00
CA PHE A 96 2.16 -12.57 -6.28
C PHE A 96 1.95 -13.00 -7.73
N ASP A 97 1.05 -13.97 -7.94
CA ASP A 97 0.60 -14.33 -9.29
C ASP A 97 -0.13 -13.13 -9.95
N PRO A 98 0.24 -12.76 -11.18
CA PRO A 98 -0.38 -11.64 -11.87
C PRO A 98 -1.87 -11.82 -12.19
N GLN A 99 -2.40 -13.03 -12.19
CA GLN A 99 -3.83 -13.27 -12.43
C GLN A 99 -4.71 -12.75 -11.28
N GLY A 100 -4.21 -12.88 -10.05
CA GLY A 100 -4.92 -12.45 -8.83
C GLY A 100 -4.54 -11.07 -8.34
N THR A 101 -3.67 -10.34 -9.06
CA THR A 101 -3.10 -9.06 -8.60
C THR A 101 -3.24 -7.96 -9.63
N LYS A 102 -3.35 -6.72 -9.14
CA LYS A 102 -3.36 -5.52 -9.97
C LYS A 102 -2.66 -4.37 -9.26
N THR A 103 -1.86 -3.62 -9.99
CA THR A 103 -1.29 -2.35 -9.50
C THR A 103 -1.83 -1.20 -10.31
N VAL A 104 -2.28 -0.15 -9.62
CA VAL A 104 -2.86 1.06 -10.23
C VAL A 104 -2.15 2.28 -9.66
N GLY A 105 -1.57 3.09 -10.54
CA GLY A 105 -0.98 4.38 -10.18
C GLY A 105 -1.95 5.52 -10.46
N PHE A 106 -2.15 6.41 -9.49
CA PHE A 106 -2.99 7.60 -9.63
C PHE A 106 -2.09 8.84 -9.76
N GLY A 107 -2.00 9.36 -10.98
CA GLY A 107 -1.38 10.65 -11.28
C GLY A 107 -2.40 11.78 -11.34
N LYS A 108 -2.00 12.90 -11.99
CA LYS A 108 -2.91 14.01 -12.27
C LYS A 108 -4.16 13.49 -13.01
N PRO A 109 -5.37 13.91 -12.59
CA PRO A 109 -6.60 13.51 -13.27
C PRO A 109 -6.60 13.91 -14.76
N THR A 110 -7.20 13.07 -15.60
CA THR A 110 -7.49 13.38 -16.99
C THR A 110 -8.69 14.34 -17.09
N GLU A 111 -8.92 14.90 -18.29
CA GLU A 111 -10.10 15.77 -18.52
C GLU A 111 -11.40 15.02 -18.27
N GLU A 112 -11.51 13.77 -18.72
CA GLU A 112 -12.67 12.90 -18.44
C GLU A 112 -12.87 12.67 -16.92
N GLU A 113 -11.79 12.40 -16.19
CA GLU A 113 -11.86 12.17 -14.75
C GLU A 113 -12.31 13.41 -13.97
N LEU A 114 -12.00 14.61 -14.47
CA LEU A 114 -12.43 15.88 -13.87
C LEU A 114 -13.92 16.18 -14.09
N GLU A 115 -14.57 15.55 -15.06
CA GLU A 115 -16.02 15.69 -15.30
C GLU A 115 -16.87 14.88 -14.31
N HIS A 116 -16.22 14.00 -13.54
CA HIS A 116 -16.85 13.11 -12.58
C HIS A 116 -16.49 13.44 -11.13
N ASP A 117 -17.17 12.80 -10.19
CA ASP A 117 -16.81 12.88 -8.79
C ASP A 117 -15.42 12.25 -8.56
N PHE A 118 -14.67 12.77 -7.57
CA PHE A 118 -13.27 12.39 -7.31
C PHE A 118 -13.05 10.90 -7.00
N LEU A 119 -14.09 10.16 -6.60
CA LEU A 119 -14.01 8.73 -6.38
C LEU A 119 -14.31 7.90 -7.63
N TRP A 120 -14.82 8.52 -8.70
CA TRP A 120 -15.20 7.79 -9.91
C TRP A 120 -14.03 7.02 -10.53
N ARG A 121 -12.86 7.67 -10.65
CA ARG A 121 -11.64 7.03 -11.16
C ARG A 121 -11.12 5.94 -10.22
N ILE A 122 -11.35 6.07 -8.92
CA ILE A 122 -10.96 5.09 -7.91
C ILE A 122 -11.82 3.84 -8.02
N ARG A 123 -13.16 4.00 -8.04
CA ARG A 123 -14.12 2.90 -8.10
C ARG A 123 -13.96 1.99 -9.32
N LYS A 124 -13.44 2.50 -10.44
CA LYS A 124 -13.09 1.68 -11.61
C LYS A 124 -12.04 0.62 -11.32
N HIS A 125 -11.32 0.76 -10.24
CA HIS A 125 -10.21 -0.09 -9.88
C HIS A 125 -10.40 -0.80 -8.54
N ASP A 126 -11.60 -0.74 -7.97
CA ASP A 126 -11.93 -1.49 -6.77
C ASP A 126 -11.63 -2.98 -7.00
N PRO A 127 -11.04 -3.67 -6.00
CA PRO A 127 -10.73 -5.08 -6.14
C PRO A 127 -12.01 -5.90 -6.25
N VAL A 128 -12.05 -6.81 -7.19
CA VAL A 128 -13.10 -7.83 -7.24
C VAL A 128 -12.78 -8.97 -6.26
N PRO A 129 -13.76 -9.80 -5.88
CA PRO A 129 -13.54 -10.92 -4.96
C PRO A 129 -12.35 -11.79 -5.35
N GLY A 130 -11.48 -12.07 -4.40
CA GLY A 130 -10.27 -12.86 -4.61
C GLY A 130 -9.05 -12.08 -5.11
N GLN A 131 -9.17 -10.78 -5.40
CA GLN A 131 -8.04 -9.98 -5.87
C GLN A 131 -7.28 -9.29 -4.74
N VAL A 132 -5.98 -9.10 -4.99
CA VAL A 132 -5.10 -8.16 -4.28
C VAL A 132 -4.80 -6.99 -5.21
N VAL A 133 -5.21 -5.79 -4.83
CA VAL A 133 -4.98 -4.58 -5.62
C VAL A 133 -4.10 -3.61 -4.84
N ALA A 134 -3.04 -3.10 -5.47
CA ALA A 134 -2.21 -2.03 -4.94
C ALA A 134 -2.52 -0.72 -5.62
N PHE A 135 -2.80 0.31 -4.84
CA PHE A 135 -2.89 1.68 -5.29
C PHE A 135 -1.58 2.42 -4.96
N ASP A 136 -0.84 2.82 -6.00
CA ASP A 136 0.24 3.81 -5.84
C ASP A 136 -0.38 5.20 -5.89
N ARG A 137 -0.52 5.79 -4.71
CA ARG A 137 -1.38 6.95 -4.41
C ARG A 137 -2.87 6.57 -4.44
N SER A 138 -3.75 7.55 -4.29
CA SER A 138 -5.20 7.37 -4.30
C SER A 138 -5.90 8.72 -4.43
N HIS A 139 -7.20 8.78 -4.17
CA HIS A 139 -7.94 10.04 -4.03
C HIS A 139 -7.39 10.98 -2.95
N TYR A 140 -6.62 10.48 -1.99
CA TYR A 140 -5.95 11.34 -1.01
C TYR A 140 -4.93 12.28 -1.64
N GLU A 141 -4.37 11.93 -2.79
CA GLU A 141 -3.49 12.83 -3.56
C GLU A 141 -4.25 14.09 -3.98
N ASP A 142 -5.45 13.92 -4.52
CA ASP A 142 -6.29 15.04 -4.94
C ASP A 142 -6.67 15.93 -3.76
N VAL A 143 -6.99 15.34 -2.60
CA VAL A 143 -7.33 16.10 -1.39
C VAL A 143 -6.13 16.89 -0.87
N LEU A 144 -4.95 16.31 -0.83
CA LEU A 144 -3.74 16.94 -0.32
C LEU A 144 -3.25 18.05 -1.27
N ILE A 145 -3.10 17.73 -2.54
CA ILE A 145 -2.55 18.65 -3.54
C ILE A 145 -3.52 19.81 -3.79
N GLN A 146 -4.81 19.54 -3.90
CA GLN A 146 -5.82 20.58 -4.09
C GLN A 146 -5.84 21.58 -2.92
N ARG A 147 -5.75 21.10 -1.67
CA ARG A 147 -5.67 21.98 -0.51
C ARG A 147 -4.45 22.86 -0.51
N VAL A 148 -3.28 22.33 -0.90
CA VAL A 148 -2.05 23.11 -0.99
C VAL A 148 -2.16 24.17 -2.09
N HIS A 149 -2.64 23.80 -3.27
CA HIS A 149 -2.80 24.75 -4.38
C HIS A 149 -3.87 25.80 -4.11
N LEU A 150 -5.01 25.44 -3.53
CA LEU A 150 -6.06 26.40 -3.16
C LEU A 150 -5.60 27.36 -2.05
N SER A 151 -4.76 26.92 -1.13
CA SER A 151 -4.18 27.82 -0.11
C SER A 151 -3.21 28.84 -0.72
N LEU A 152 -2.58 28.53 -1.86
CA LEU A 152 -1.71 29.45 -2.59
C LEU A 152 -2.46 30.44 -3.48
N ILE A 153 -3.72 30.16 -3.80
CA ILE A 153 -4.57 31.08 -4.62
C ILE A 153 -5.26 32.13 -3.72
N HIS A 154 -5.31 31.88 -2.43
CA HIS A 154 -5.95 32.79 -1.45
C HIS A 154 -4.94 33.63 -0.64
N ILE A 155 -3.66 33.63 -1.03
CA ILE A 155 -2.65 34.58 -0.60
C ILE A 155 -2.43 35.60 -1.74
#